data_6c005880b07731804da2795ae31633ef
#
_entry.id   6c005880b07731804da2795ae31633ef
#
_cell.length_a   1.000
_cell.length_b   1.000
_cell.length_c   1.000
_cell.angle_alpha   90.00
_cell.angle_beta   90.00
_cell.angle_gamma   90.00
#
_symmetry.space_group_name_H-M   'P 1'
#
loop_
_entity.id
_entity.type
_entity.pdbx_description
1 polymer ?
#
loop_
_entity_poly.entity_id
_entity_poly.type
_entity_poly.pdbx_seq_one_letter_code
_entity_poly.pdbx_strand_id
1 'polypeptide(L)'
;MIESTVIGRVQKIMQDFARSTGLDPLTPSPQRYLWTDAFAVCNYLGLFQQTHDPAYRELAQCLVDQVHHILGRHRDDDLRKGWISGLKEQEGELHPTTGGLRIGKKLNERRFSEPFDEEREWDRDGQYYHYLTKWMHALNRVGRVTGDSVYNRWAIELAKTAHARFTSDPNAVEPKRMIWKMSIDLSYPLVPSMGLHDPLDGLVTYSELQMTADLNLGNSPLAAIRTEIVDMAEMCRGRDWATDDPLGIGGLLFDASRIAQLIVQGGFSYPDLLDSVMDSALWGMRAFGKSKLLHLPPSHRLAFRELGLSIGLKCLLDLSGIIGKNSGIFGPKGPLHRKITELRNYIPLAEEIEKFWLDEENRRFGIWKEHQEINMVMLATSLDPAGFSTI
;
A
#
# COMPACT_ATOMS: atom_id res chain seq x y z
N MET A 1 -20.36 23.43 -10.99
CA MET A 1 -20.80 23.11 -9.62
C MET A 1 -20.24 21.76 -9.11
N ILE A 2 -20.02 20.77 -9.96
CA ILE A 2 -19.44 19.44 -9.56
C ILE A 2 -18.00 19.58 -9.05
N GLU A 3 -17.19 20.47 -9.62
CA GLU A 3 -15.79 20.69 -9.21
C GLU A 3 -15.59 21.24 -7.78
N SER A 4 -16.63 21.76 -7.15
CA SER A 4 -16.54 22.29 -5.79
C SER A 4 -16.71 21.20 -4.70
N THR A 5 -17.15 20.00 -5.03
CA THR A 5 -17.30 18.89 -4.10
C THR A 5 -16.00 18.09 -3.99
N VAL A 6 -15.78 17.42 -2.85
CA VAL A 6 -14.62 16.52 -2.66
C VAL A 6 -14.60 15.45 -3.74
N ILE A 7 -15.74 14.81 -4.00
CA ILE A 7 -15.88 13.77 -5.04
C ILE A 7 -15.50 14.33 -6.43
N GLY A 8 -15.98 15.52 -6.80
CA GLY A 8 -15.64 16.12 -8.10
C GLY A 8 -14.13 16.39 -8.27
N ARG A 9 -13.44 16.76 -7.18
CA ARG A 9 -11.98 16.93 -7.19
C ARG A 9 -11.26 15.60 -7.38
N VAL A 10 -11.68 14.56 -6.65
CA VAL A 10 -11.12 13.20 -6.78
C VAL A 10 -11.34 12.68 -8.20
N GLN A 11 -12.55 12.83 -8.77
CA GLN A 11 -12.84 12.47 -10.16
C GLN A 11 -11.90 13.14 -11.15
N LYS A 12 -11.70 14.47 -11.01
CA LYS A 12 -10.80 15.23 -11.89
C LYS A 12 -9.37 14.73 -11.78
N ILE A 13 -8.84 14.57 -10.57
CA ILE A 13 -7.48 14.08 -10.34
C ILE A 13 -7.29 12.69 -10.96
N MET A 14 -8.27 11.78 -10.75
CA MET A 14 -8.18 10.42 -11.26
C MET A 14 -8.37 10.33 -12.78
N GLN A 15 -9.13 11.24 -13.40
CA GLN A 15 -9.20 11.37 -14.86
C GLN A 15 -7.87 11.87 -15.45
N ASP A 16 -7.24 12.86 -14.80
CA ASP A 16 -5.93 13.37 -15.23
C ASP A 16 -4.85 12.29 -15.07
N PHE A 17 -4.90 11.50 -13.99
CA PHE A 17 -4.05 10.31 -13.80
C PHE A 17 -4.25 9.27 -14.93
N ALA A 18 -5.50 8.89 -15.25
CA ALA A 18 -5.78 7.94 -16.31
C ALA A 18 -5.18 8.39 -17.64
N ARG A 19 -5.31 9.68 -17.95
CA ARG A 19 -4.78 10.28 -19.18
C ARG A 19 -3.26 10.31 -19.21
N SER A 20 -2.61 10.75 -18.12
CA SER A 20 -1.15 10.88 -18.05
C SER A 20 -0.44 9.53 -18.11
N THR A 21 -1.06 8.46 -17.59
CA THR A 21 -0.47 7.12 -17.51
C THR A 21 -0.87 6.19 -18.66
N GLY A 22 -1.71 6.67 -19.60
CA GLY A 22 -2.18 5.87 -20.73
C GLY A 22 -3.16 4.78 -20.36
N LEU A 23 -3.90 4.95 -19.25
CA LEU A 23 -4.97 4.05 -18.85
C LEU A 23 -6.26 4.37 -19.63
N ASP A 24 -6.59 5.67 -19.79
CA ASP A 24 -7.74 6.12 -20.55
C ASP A 24 -7.44 7.51 -21.18
N PRO A 25 -7.36 7.60 -22.53
CA PRO A 25 -7.47 6.51 -23.48
C PRO A 25 -6.30 5.52 -23.40
N LEU A 26 -6.56 4.26 -23.71
CA LEU A 26 -5.54 3.22 -23.75
C LEU A 26 -4.42 3.58 -24.73
N THR A 27 -3.18 3.48 -24.28
CA THR A 27 -2.00 3.69 -25.12
C THR A 27 -1.24 2.37 -25.32
N PRO A 28 -0.47 2.23 -26.44
CA PRO A 28 0.31 1.00 -26.69
C PRO A 28 1.40 0.71 -25.66
N SER A 29 1.87 1.72 -24.93
CA SER A 29 2.91 1.60 -23.90
C SER A 29 2.52 2.41 -22.66
N PRO A 30 1.54 1.94 -21.87
CA PRO A 30 1.14 2.63 -20.66
C PRO A 30 2.26 2.54 -19.61
N GLN A 31 2.45 3.63 -18.87
CA GLN A 31 3.41 3.64 -17.78
C GLN A 31 2.77 3.08 -16.53
N ARG A 32 3.38 2.02 -15.97
CA ARG A 32 2.92 1.37 -14.75
C ARG A 32 3.97 1.50 -13.65
N TYR A 33 3.52 1.83 -12.45
CA TYR A 33 4.34 1.93 -11.25
C TYR A 33 3.54 1.37 -10.08
N LEU A 34 3.99 0.24 -9.54
CA LEU A 34 3.18 -0.65 -8.69
C LEU A 34 2.53 0.05 -7.49
N TRP A 35 3.28 0.93 -6.79
CA TRP A 35 2.75 1.70 -5.67
C TRP A 35 1.60 2.62 -6.10
N THR A 36 1.83 3.41 -7.13
CA THR A 36 0.87 4.37 -7.66
C THR A 36 -0.40 3.68 -8.14
N ASP A 37 -0.23 2.57 -8.86
CA ASP A 37 -1.34 1.81 -9.42
C ASP A 37 -2.19 1.13 -8.34
N ALA A 38 -1.59 0.68 -7.23
CA ALA A 38 -2.34 0.13 -6.09
C ALA A 38 -3.29 1.17 -5.47
N PHE A 39 -2.82 2.38 -5.25
CA PHE A 39 -3.66 3.48 -4.77
C PHE A 39 -4.72 3.88 -5.79
N ALA A 40 -4.36 3.92 -7.08
CA ALA A 40 -5.29 4.27 -8.13
C ALA A 40 -6.46 3.28 -8.25
N VAL A 41 -6.18 1.97 -8.18
CA VAL A 41 -7.23 0.93 -8.14
C VAL A 41 -8.21 1.20 -7.00
N CYS A 42 -7.71 1.44 -5.79
CA CYS A 42 -8.54 1.71 -4.63
C CYS A 42 -9.36 3.01 -4.79
N ASN A 43 -8.77 4.06 -5.36
CA ASN A 43 -9.48 5.32 -5.64
C ASN A 43 -10.61 5.13 -6.65
N TYR A 44 -10.39 4.37 -7.73
CA TYR A 44 -11.46 4.06 -8.69
C TYR A 44 -12.57 3.23 -8.05
N LEU A 45 -12.24 2.26 -7.19
CA LEU A 45 -13.26 1.50 -6.46
C LEU A 45 -14.05 2.39 -5.49
N GLY A 46 -13.40 3.34 -4.81
CA GLY A 46 -14.05 4.33 -3.96
C GLY A 46 -15.03 5.20 -4.76
N LEU A 47 -14.59 5.72 -5.92
CA LEU A 47 -15.45 6.47 -6.83
C LEU A 47 -16.64 5.64 -7.33
N PHE A 48 -16.43 4.36 -7.69
CA PHE A 48 -17.52 3.46 -8.06
C PHE A 48 -18.54 3.30 -6.92
N GLN A 49 -18.08 3.07 -5.70
CA GLN A 49 -18.96 2.88 -4.54
C GLN A 49 -19.80 4.14 -4.23
N GLN A 50 -19.26 5.33 -4.46
CA GLN A 50 -19.94 6.60 -4.16
C GLN A 50 -20.84 7.08 -5.28
N THR A 51 -20.42 6.88 -6.54
CA THR A 51 -21.15 7.41 -7.70
C THR A 51 -22.06 6.38 -8.36
N HIS A 52 -21.83 5.10 -8.11
CA HIS A 52 -22.44 3.96 -8.80
C HIS A 52 -22.19 3.95 -10.32
N ASP A 53 -21.22 4.72 -10.81
CA ASP A 53 -20.83 4.73 -12.21
C ASP A 53 -19.91 3.52 -12.50
N PRO A 54 -20.36 2.56 -13.34
CA PRO A 54 -19.61 1.34 -13.64
C PRO A 54 -18.28 1.60 -14.33
N ALA A 55 -18.10 2.75 -14.99
CA ALA A 55 -16.85 3.12 -15.65
C ALA A 55 -15.65 3.11 -14.69
N TYR A 56 -15.84 3.51 -13.43
CA TYR A 56 -14.77 3.48 -12.45
C TYR A 56 -14.36 2.06 -12.05
N ARG A 57 -15.32 1.12 -11.94
CA ARG A 57 -14.99 -0.29 -11.72
C ARG A 57 -14.24 -0.88 -12.91
N GLU A 58 -14.65 -0.55 -14.11
CA GLU A 58 -13.99 -0.99 -15.34
C GLU A 58 -12.56 -0.44 -15.43
N LEU A 59 -12.34 0.82 -15.07
CA LEU A 59 -10.99 1.41 -14.98
C LEU A 59 -10.11 0.70 -13.95
N ALA A 60 -10.66 0.35 -12.77
CA ALA A 60 -9.92 -0.40 -11.76
C ALA A 60 -9.50 -1.78 -12.29
N GLN A 61 -10.40 -2.51 -12.94
CA GLN A 61 -10.11 -3.83 -13.51
C GLN A 61 -9.13 -3.76 -14.69
N CYS A 62 -9.29 -2.77 -15.58
CA CYS A 62 -8.35 -2.52 -16.68
C CYS A 62 -6.94 -2.20 -16.16
N LEU A 63 -6.84 -1.42 -15.08
CA LEU A 63 -5.57 -1.10 -14.46
C LEU A 63 -4.91 -2.35 -13.86
N VAL A 64 -5.67 -3.23 -13.21
CA VAL A 64 -5.16 -4.53 -12.72
C VAL A 64 -4.60 -5.36 -13.86
N ASP A 65 -5.34 -5.46 -14.96
CA ASP A 65 -4.90 -6.20 -16.15
C ASP A 65 -3.58 -5.64 -16.71
N GLN A 66 -3.49 -4.33 -16.90
CA GLN A 66 -2.25 -3.68 -17.36
C GLN A 66 -1.06 -3.92 -16.41
N VAL A 67 -1.27 -3.80 -15.10
CA VAL A 67 -0.20 -4.03 -14.12
C VAL A 67 0.32 -5.46 -14.22
N HIS A 68 -0.57 -6.44 -14.30
CA HIS A 68 -0.16 -7.85 -14.42
C HIS A 68 0.62 -8.10 -15.72
N HIS A 69 0.14 -7.60 -16.86
CA HIS A 69 0.79 -7.80 -18.17
C HIS A 69 2.09 -7.02 -18.33
N ILE A 70 2.30 -5.93 -17.59
CA ILE A 70 3.51 -5.10 -17.70
C ILE A 70 4.48 -5.41 -16.57
N LEU A 71 4.03 -5.41 -15.32
CA LEU A 71 4.91 -5.59 -14.16
C LEU A 71 5.09 -7.05 -13.73
N GLY A 72 4.20 -7.96 -14.13
CA GLY A 72 4.34 -9.40 -13.95
C GLY A 72 5.27 -10.05 -14.98
N ARG A 73 5.79 -9.29 -15.94
CA ARG A 73 6.67 -9.75 -17.01
C ARG A 73 8.06 -9.12 -16.92
N HIS A 74 9.03 -9.79 -17.49
CA HIS A 74 10.36 -9.22 -17.70
C HIS A 74 10.27 -7.98 -18.59
N ARG A 75 11.22 -7.07 -18.43
CA ARG A 75 11.31 -5.82 -19.19
C ARG A 75 11.64 -6.10 -20.66
N ASP A 76 11.23 -5.18 -21.53
CA ASP A 76 11.54 -5.27 -22.95
C ASP A 76 13.05 -5.13 -23.24
N ASP A 77 13.79 -4.40 -22.37
CA ASP A 77 15.23 -4.21 -22.45
C ASP A 77 16.03 -5.30 -21.69
N ASP A 78 15.36 -6.34 -21.15
CA ASP A 78 15.99 -7.51 -20.52
C ASP A 78 16.18 -8.63 -21.54
N LEU A 79 17.19 -9.47 -21.30
CA LEU A 79 17.42 -10.70 -22.09
C LEU A 79 16.38 -11.78 -21.80
N ARG A 80 15.85 -11.81 -20.56
CA ARG A 80 14.75 -12.68 -20.16
C ARG A 80 13.44 -12.14 -20.77
N LYS A 81 12.53 -13.02 -21.12
CA LYS A 81 11.24 -12.65 -21.75
C LYS A 81 10.10 -13.41 -21.10
N GLY A 82 8.88 -12.90 -21.29
CA GLY A 82 7.65 -13.50 -20.76
C GLY A 82 7.42 -13.23 -19.28
N TRP A 83 6.63 -14.07 -18.66
CA TRP A 83 6.27 -13.94 -17.25
C TRP A 83 7.48 -14.13 -16.31
N ILE A 84 7.60 -13.30 -15.28
CA ILE A 84 8.69 -13.40 -14.29
C ILE A 84 8.67 -14.77 -13.59
N SER A 85 7.48 -15.33 -13.41
CA SER A 85 7.30 -16.69 -12.86
C SER A 85 7.93 -17.80 -13.69
N GLY A 86 8.27 -17.55 -14.96
CA GLY A 86 8.70 -18.58 -15.91
C GLY A 86 7.56 -19.46 -16.45
N LEU A 87 6.31 -19.18 -16.06
CA LEU A 87 5.15 -19.89 -16.58
C LEU A 87 4.95 -19.61 -18.08
N LYS A 88 4.33 -20.57 -18.77
CA LYS A 88 3.90 -20.37 -20.16
C LYS A 88 2.77 -19.34 -20.23
N GLU A 89 2.51 -18.80 -21.42
CA GLU A 89 1.56 -17.72 -21.61
C GLU A 89 0.21 -17.98 -20.96
N GLN A 90 -0.44 -19.09 -21.27
CA GLN A 90 -1.78 -19.42 -20.72
C GLN A 90 -1.79 -19.62 -19.21
N GLU A 91 -0.73 -20.24 -18.65
CA GLU A 91 -0.63 -20.42 -17.20
C GLU A 91 -0.30 -19.11 -16.50
N GLY A 92 0.54 -18.26 -17.11
CA GLY A 92 0.86 -16.93 -16.59
C GLY A 92 -0.36 -16.02 -16.53
N GLU A 93 -1.25 -16.08 -17.52
CA GLU A 93 -2.54 -15.37 -17.51
C GLU A 93 -3.43 -15.81 -16.32
N LEU A 94 -3.42 -17.08 -15.97
CA LEU A 94 -4.20 -17.61 -14.85
C LEU A 94 -3.57 -17.29 -13.48
N HIS A 95 -2.23 -17.10 -13.44
CA HIS A 95 -1.41 -16.93 -12.24
C HIS A 95 -0.42 -15.77 -12.38
N PRO A 96 -0.87 -14.53 -12.70
CA PRO A 96 0.00 -13.42 -13.12
C PRO A 96 0.92 -12.91 -12.01
N THR A 97 0.63 -13.25 -10.76
CA THR A 97 1.35 -12.75 -9.58
C THR A 97 2.35 -13.74 -8.98
N THR A 98 2.41 -14.97 -9.49
CA THR A 98 3.25 -16.05 -8.93
C THR A 98 4.75 -15.76 -9.02
N GLY A 99 5.20 -14.91 -9.94
CA GLY A 99 6.60 -14.44 -10.03
C GLY A 99 6.87 -13.16 -9.24
N GLY A 100 5.89 -12.65 -8.50
CA GLY A 100 5.95 -11.28 -7.97
C GLY A 100 5.66 -10.25 -9.06
N LEU A 101 5.87 -8.97 -8.72
CA LEU A 101 5.62 -7.85 -9.62
C LEU A 101 6.76 -6.81 -9.50
N ARG A 102 7.25 -6.35 -10.65
CA ARG A 102 8.28 -5.30 -10.70
C ARG A 102 7.74 -3.99 -10.15
N ILE A 103 8.66 -3.15 -9.68
CA ILE A 103 8.34 -1.77 -9.26
C ILE A 103 7.83 -0.93 -10.44
N GLY A 104 8.46 -1.08 -11.62
CA GLY A 104 8.22 -0.24 -12.80
C GLY A 104 9.17 0.95 -12.91
N LYS A 105 10.41 0.80 -12.43
CA LYS A 105 11.45 1.83 -12.51
C LYS A 105 12.04 1.95 -13.92
N LYS A 106 12.69 3.09 -14.20
CA LYS A 106 13.23 3.43 -15.52
C LYS A 106 14.40 2.53 -15.93
N LEU A 107 15.33 2.25 -15.00
CA LEU A 107 16.52 1.45 -15.26
C LEU A 107 16.26 -0.02 -14.92
N ASN A 108 16.92 -0.94 -15.64
CA ASN A 108 16.91 -2.36 -15.29
C ASN A 108 17.57 -2.59 -13.92
N GLU A 109 17.31 -3.73 -13.31
CA GLU A 109 17.90 -4.11 -12.03
C GLU A 109 19.43 -4.12 -12.07
N ARG A 110 20.07 -3.97 -10.91
CA ARG A 110 21.51 -4.13 -10.75
C ARG A 110 21.87 -5.60 -10.91
N ARG A 111 22.86 -5.89 -11.74
CA ARG A 111 23.39 -7.25 -11.88
C ARG A 111 24.09 -7.67 -10.59
N PHE A 112 24.06 -8.95 -10.27
CA PHE A 112 24.71 -9.49 -9.06
C PHE A 112 26.20 -9.10 -8.96
N SER A 113 26.92 -9.04 -10.08
CA SER A 113 28.35 -8.66 -10.14
C SER A 113 28.61 -7.15 -10.13
N GLU A 114 27.58 -6.29 -10.26
CA GLU A 114 27.78 -4.85 -10.23
C GLU A 114 27.90 -4.32 -8.80
N PRO A 115 28.78 -3.35 -8.54
CA PRO A 115 28.88 -2.72 -7.22
C PRO A 115 27.60 -1.99 -6.86
N PHE A 116 27.31 -1.93 -5.58
CA PHE A 116 26.20 -1.14 -5.05
C PHE A 116 26.50 0.35 -5.18
N ASP A 117 25.53 1.09 -5.70
CA ASP A 117 25.52 2.55 -5.83
C ASP A 117 24.15 3.03 -5.37
N GLU A 118 24.10 3.71 -4.24
CA GLU A 118 22.85 4.09 -3.57
C GLU A 118 21.97 5.00 -4.43
N GLU A 119 22.56 6.01 -5.07
CA GLU A 119 21.79 6.96 -5.91
C GLU A 119 21.18 6.25 -7.11
N ARG A 120 21.93 5.39 -7.79
CA ARG A 120 21.45 4.63 -8.95
C ARG A 120 20.45 3.54 -8.57
N GLU A 121 20.58 2.94 -7.38
CA GLU A 121 19.69 1.87 -6.91
C GLU A 121 18.23 2.37 -6.76
N TRP A 122 18.04 3.66 -6.47
CA TRP A 122 16.71 4.27 -6.44
C TRP A 122 16.01 4.32 -7.80
N ASP A 123 16.75 4.41 -8.90
CA ASP A 123 16.21 4.44 -10.26
C ASP A 123 16.12 3.06 -10.93
N ARG A 124 16.69 2.03 -10.28
CA ARG A 124 16.70 0.67 -10.79
C ARG A 124 15.45 -0.10 -10.39
N ASP A 125 14.97 -0.91 -11.34
CA ASP A 125 13.84 -1.82 -11.13
C ASP A 125 14.21 -2.96 -10.17
N GLY A 126 13.28 -3.79 -9.85
CA GLY A 126 13.33 -4.87 -8.89
C GLY A 126 11.95 -5.06 -8.29
N GLN A 127 11.87 -5.66 -7.12
CA GLN A 127 10.64 -5.82 -6.38
C GLN A 127 10.81 -5.26 -4.96
N TYR A 128 9.91 -4.37 -4.50
CA TYR A 128 9.83 -3.88 -3.14
C TYR A 128 8.72 -4.60 -2.38
N TYR A 129 9.02 -5.11 -1.18
CA TYR A 129 8.03 -5.81 -0.36
C TYR A 129 6.80 -4.96 -0.06
N HIS A 130 6.99 -3.74 0.43
CA HIS A 130 5.87 -2.85 0.77
C HIS A 130 5.05 -2.37 -0.44
N TYR A 131 5.55 -2.49 -1.68
CA TYR A 131 4.74 -2.27 -2.88
C TYR A 131 3.85 -3.48 -3.17
N LEU A 132 4.40 -4.67 -2.96
CA LEU A 132 3.63 -5.91 -3.12
C LEU A 132 2.47 -5.99 -2.12
N THR A 133 2.67 -5.55 -0.86
CA THR A 133 1.59 -5.53 0.13
C THR A 133 0.47 -4.56 -0.26
N LYS A 134 0.79 -3.38 -0.80
CA LYS A 134 -0.23 -2.44 -1.31
C LYS A 134 -0.98 -3.01 -2.49
N TRP A 135 -0.30 -3.74 -3.37
CA TRP A 135 -0.95 -4.41 -4.49
C TRP A 135 -1.84 -5.57 -4.05
N MET A 136 -1.40 -6.38 -3.08
CA MET A 136 -2.22 -7.42 -2.45
C MET A 136 -3.51 -6.83 -1.87
N HIS A 137 -3.40 -5.72 -1.14
CA HIS A 137 -4.55 -5.00 -0.61
C HIS A 137 -5.49 -4.53 -1.74
N ALA A 138 -4.95 -3.90 -2.79
CA ALA A 138 -5.75 -3.44 -3.93
C ALA A 138 -6.49 -4.60 -4.63
N LEU A 139 -5.83 -5.73 -4.87
CA LEU A 139 -6.47 -6.93 -5.43
C LEU A 139 -7.60 -7.45 -4.52
N ASN A 140 -7.37 -7.51 -3.20
CA ASN A 140 -8.41 -7.91 -2.24
C ASN A 140 -9.62 -6.96 -2.30
N ARG A 141 -9.37 -5.66 -2.41
CA ARG A 141 -10.43 -4.65 -2.58
C ARG A 141 -11.23 -4.89 -3.86
N VAL A 142 -10.56 -5.15 -5.01
CA VAL A 142 -11.25 -5.49 -6.26
C VAL A 142 -12.13 -6.73 -6.07
N GLY A 143 -11.59 -7.80 -5.49
CA GLY A 143 -12.33 -9.04 -5.25
C GLY A 143 -13.57 -8.82 -4.39
N ARG A 144 -13.47 -8.04 -3.32
CA ARG A 144 -14.60 -7.74 -2.42
C ARG A 144 -15.66 -6.85 -3.06
N VAL A 145 -15.27 -5.88 -3.89
CA VAL A 145 -16.21 -4.96 -4.55
C VAL A 145 -16.91 -5.63 -5.75
N THR A 146 -16.19 -6.48 -6.48
CA THR A 146 -16.74 -7.16 -7.66
C THR A 146 -17.43 -8.49 -7.34
N GLY A 147 -17.12 -9.10 -6.20
CA GLY A 147 -17.55 -10.46 -5.85
C GLY A 147 -16.73 -11.56 -6.56
N ASP A 148 -15.70 -11.20 -7.33
CA ASP A 148 -14.86 -12.17 -8.04
C ASP A 148 -13.67 -12.60 -7.18
N SER A 149 -13.68 -13.86 -6.75
CA SER A 149 -12.65 -14.43 -5.88
C SER A 149 -11.27 -14.60 -6.53
N VAL A 150 -11.19 -14.46 -7.86
CA VAL A 150 -9.91 -14.59 -8.61
C VAL A 150 -8.89 -13.56 -8.11
N TYR A 151 -9.32 -12.34 -7.83
CA TYR A 151 -8.44 -11.27 -7.36
C TYR A 151 -7.82 -11.59 -5.99
N ASN A 152 -8.61 -12.11 -5.05
CA ASN A 152 -8.06 -12.52 -3.76
C ASN A 152 -7.13 -13.74 -3.89
N ARG A 153 -7.40 -14.67 -4.81
CA ARG A 153 -6.48 -15.77 -5.14
C ARG A 153 -5.14 -15.24 -5.63
N TRP A 154 -5.11 -14.30 -6.57
CA TRP A 154 -3.88 -13.67 -7.06
C TRP A 154 -3.13 -12.94 -5.94
N ALA A 155 -3.84 -12.26 -5.05
CA ALA A 155 -3.24 -11.62 -3.88
C ALA A 155 -2.57 -12.64 -2.93
N ILE A 156 -3.19 -13.80 -2.71
CA ILE A 156 -2.64 -14.89 -1.89
C ILE A 156 -1.43 -15.55 -2.58
N GLU A 157 -1.47 -15.77 -3.87
CA GLU A 157 -0.32 -16.26 -4.65
C GLU A 157 0.87 -15.31 -4.52
N LEU A 158 0.61 -14.00 -4.64
CA LEU A 158 1.62 -12.96 -4.44
C LEU A 158 2.17 -12.97 -3.01
N ALA A 159 1.30 -13.11 -2.00
CA ALA A 159 1.70 -13.16 -0.60
C ALA A 159 2.62 -14.35 -0.32
N LYS A 160 2.30 -15.54 -0.82
CA LYS A 160 3.14 -16.74 -0.70
C LYS A 160 4.50 -16.55 -1.37
N THR A 161 4.51 -16.01 -2.58
CA THR A 161 5.75 -15.73 -3.32
C THR A 161 6.60 -14.70 -2.59
N ALA A 162 6.00 -13.58 -2.17
CA ALA A 162 6.70 -12.54 -1.43
C ALA A 162 7.23 -13.07 -0.10
N HIS A 163 6.42 -13.78 0.68
CA HIS A 163 6.86 -14.36 1.94
C HIS A 163 8.06 -15.29 1.75
N ALA A 164 7.98 -16.24 0.82
CA ALA A 164 9.05 -17.20 0.57
C ALA A 164 10.36 -16.57 0.09
N ARG A 165 10.32 -15.41 -0.55
CA ARG A 165 11.50 -14.79 -1.18
C ARG A 165 12.07 -13.59 -0.42
N PHE A 166 11.24 -12.88 0.32
CA PHE A 166 11.66 -11.71 1.10
C PHE A 166 11.99 -12.03 2.55
N THR A 167 11.67 -13.23 3.05
CA THR A 167 12.08 -13.65 4.40
C THR A 167 13.38 -14.42 4.35
N SER A 168 14.23 -14.24 5.37
CA SER A 168 15.48 -15.00 5.53
C SER A 168 15.21 -16.48 5.78
N ASP A 169 16.22 -17.32 5.46
CA ASP A 169 16.20 -18.76 5.65
C ASP A 169 15.72 -19.14 7.08
N PRO A 170 14.69 -20.00 7.21
CA PRO A 170 14.23 -20.49 8.50
C PRO A 170 15.29 -21.28 9.30
N ASN A 171 16.35 -21.74 8.64
CA ASN A 171 17.49 -22.45 9.28
C ASN A 171 18.61 -21.48 9.72
N ALA A 172 18.48 -20.17 9.48
CA ALA A 172 19.45 -19.20 9.95
C ALA A 172 19.44 -19.17 11.49
N VAL A 173 20.62 -19.07 12.09
CA VAL A 173 20.81 -18.96 13.56
C VAL A 173 20.25 -17.64 14.10
N GLU A 174 20.09 -16.65 13.23
CA GLU A 174 19.56 -15.33 13.56
C GLU A 174 18.01 -15.28 13.46
N PRO A 175 17.35 -14.36 14.17
CA PRO A 175 15.92 -14.12 14.02
C PRO A 175 15.57 -13.84 12.56
N LYS A 176 14.44 -14.36 12.09
CA LYS A 176 13.94 -14.11 10.74
C LYS A 176 13.92 -12.61 10.44
N ARG A 177 14.45 -12.25 9.30
CA ARG A 177 14.49 -10.88 8.79
C ARG A 177 13.85 -10.82 7.42
N MET A 178 13.32 -9.65 7.08
CA MET A 178 12.84 -9.39 5.74
C MET A 178 13.90 -8.63 4.95
N ILE A 179 13.90 -8.86 3.65
CA ILE A 179 14.69 -8.11 2.68
C ILE A 179 13.80 -7.00 2.12
N TRP A 180 14.32 -5.80 2.00
CA TRP A 180 13.54 -4.66 1.52
C TRP A 180 13.33 -4.68 0.00
N LYS A 181 14.41 -4.99 -0.79
CA LYS A 181 14.40 -4.99 -2.25
C LYS A 181 15.08 -6.25 -2.80
N MET A 182 14.35 -6.97 -3.64
CA MET A 182 14.83 -8.15 -4.36
C MET A 182 15.00 -7.86 -5.86
N SER A 183 15.79 -8.70 -6.53
CA SER A 183 15.87 -8.75 -8.00
C SER A 183 14.49 -8.98 -8.63
N ILE A 184 14.36 -8.70 -9.93
CA ILE A 184 13.10 -8.88 -10.68
C ILE A 184 12.59 -10.32 -10.57
N ASP A 185 13.47 -11.30 -10.67
CA ASP A 185 13.14 -12.75 -10.57
C ASP A 185 13.21 -13.31 -9.14
N LEU A 186 13.36 -12.43 -8.13
CA LEU A 186 13.45 -12.79 -6.71
C LEU A 186 14.60 -13.76 -6.37
N SER A 187 15.68 -13.81 -7.17
CA SER A 187 16.77 -14.74 -6.98
C SER A 187 17.87 -14.23 -6.04
N TYR A 188 18.01 -12.90 -5.86
CA TYR A 188 18.98 -12.31 -4.94
C TYR A 188 18.54 -10.95 -4.41
N PRO A 189 19.05 -10.55 -3.22
CA PRO A 189 18.75 -9.25 -2.65
C PRO A 189 19.49 -8.12 -3.38
N LEU A 190 18.78 -7.06 -3.76
CA LEU A 190 19.35 -5.81 -4.25
C LEU A 190 19.70 -4.87 -3.09
N VAL A 191 18.82 -4.78 -2.09
CA VAL A 191 19.05 -4.05 -0.84
C VAL A 191 18.67 -4.97 0.33
N PRO A 192 19.65 -5.50 1.06
CA PRO A 192 19.42 -6.53 2.10
C PRO A 192 18.87 -5.95 3.42
N SER A 193 18.81 -4.62 3.59
CA SER A 193 18.18 -4.01 4.76
C SER A 193 16.69 -4.34 4.81
N MET A 194 16.10 -4.24 5.99
CA MET A 194 14.67 -4.45 6.21
C MET A 194 13.97 -3.11 6.37
N GLY A 195 12.82 -2.94 5.72
CA GLY A 195 11.92 -1.82 5.98
C GLY A 195 11.38 -1.90 7.42
N LEU A 196 11.33 -0.76 8.10
CA LEU A 196 10.91 -0.70 9.51
C LEU A 196 9.52 -1.31 9.71
N HIS A 197 8.58 -1.01 8.83
CA HIS A 197 7.17 -1.39 8.95
C HIS A 197 6.78 -2.61 8.10
N ASP A 198 7.69 -3.18 7.30
CA ASP A 198 7.39 -4.29 6.39
C ASP A 198 6.75 -5.51 7.08
N PRO A 199 7.22 -5.97 8.25
CA PRO A 199 6.58 -7.08 8.95
C PRO A 199 5.15 -6.78 9.42
N LEU A 200 4.91 -5.55 9.89
CA LEU A 200 3.58 -5.11 10.34
C LEU A 200 2.60 -5.05 9.18
N ASP A 201 2.97 -4.36 8.10
CA ASP A 201 2.15 -4.22 6.89
C ASP A 201 1.86 -5.60 6.27
N GLY A 202 2.84 -6.51 6.27
CA GLY A 202 2.67 -7.89 5.84
C GLY A 202 1.69 -8.67 6.73
N LEU A 203 1.83 -8.61 8.04
CA LEU A 203 0.92 -9.26 8.98
C LEU A 203 -0.53 -8.82 8.79
N VAL A 204 -0.75 -7.51 8.71
CA VAL A 204 -2.09 -6.92 8.53
C VAL A 204 -2.67 -7.32 7.18
N THR A 205 -1.87 -7.19 6.10
CA THR A 205 -2.31 -7.54 4.75
C THR A 205 -2.62 -9.04 4.62
N TYR A 206 -1.76 -9.93 5.11
CA TYR A 206 -2.02 -11.37 5.05
C TYR A 206 -3.26 -11.78 5.85
N SER A 207 -3.48 -11.14 7.02
CA SER A 207 -4.70 -11.38 7.81
C SER A 207 -5.96 -10.95 7.06
N GLU A 208 -5.91 -9.84 6.34
CA GLU A 208 -6.99 -9.36 5.48
C GLU A 208 -7.30 -10.36 4.35
N LEU A 209 -6.27 -10.85 3.65
CA LEU A 209 -6.44 -11.83 2.57
C LEU A 209 -7.02 -13.14 3.09
N GLN A 210 -6.53 -13.63 4.24
CA GLN A 210 -7.02 -14.85 4.84
C GLN A 210 -8.49 -14.73 5.26
N MET A 211 -8.86 -13.61 5.87
CA MET A 211 -10.25 -13.36 6.26
C MET A 211 -11.18 -13.36 5.04
N THR A 212 -10.78 -12.72 3.94
CA THR A 212 -11.57 -12.73 2.69
C THR A 212 -11.67 -14.14 2.09
N ALA A 213 -10.59 -14.93 2.15
CA ALA A 213 -10.61 -16.32 1.68
C ALA A 213 -11.54 -17.19 2.53
N ASP A 214 -11.54 -17.03 3.83
CA ASP A 214 -12.43 -17.78 4.76
C ASP A 214 -13.92 -17.47 4.50
N LEU A 215 -14.23 -16.23 4.09
CA LEU A 215 -15.60 -15.83 3.74
C LEU A 215 -16.07 -16.38 2.38
N ASN A 216 -15.20 -16.45 1.39
CA ASN A 216 -15.56 -16.73 0.00
C ASN A 216 -15.37 -18.20 -0.42
N LEU A 217 -14.37 -18.88 0.10
CA LEU A 217 -13.90 -20.18 -0.41
C LEU A 217 -14.15 -21.35 0.58
N GLY A 218 -14.68 -21.06 1.76
CA GLY A 218 -14.66 -22.05 2.82
C GLY A 218 -13.22 -22.49 3.15
N ASN A 219 -13.01 -23.63 3.79
CA ASN A 219 -11.68 -24.11 4.19
C ASN A 219 -10.87 -24.73 3.02
N SER A 220 -10.76 -24.05 1.87
CA SER A 220 -9.89 -24.54 0.78
C SER A 220 -8.42 -24.45 1.19
N PRO A 221 -7.65 -25.56 1.21
CA PRO A 221 -6.24 -25.57 1.57
C PRO A 221 -5.36 -24.67 0.69
N LEU A 222 -5.76 -24.47 -0.59
CA LEU A 222 -5.02 -23.67 -1.55
C LEU A 222 -5.06 -22.17 -1.25
N ALA A 223 -6.05 -21.70 -0.51
CA ALA A 223 -6.21 -20.30 -0.14
C ALA A 223 -5.64 -19.97 1.26
N ALA A 224 -5.02 -20.91 1.94
CA ALA A 224 -4.53 -20.70 3.30
C ALA A 224 -3.12 -20.09 3.31
N ILE A 225 -2.95 -18.98 4.05
CA ILE A 225 -1.65 -18.32 4.34
C ILE A 225 -1.43 -18.18 5.85
N ARG A 226 -1.97 -19.10 6.62
CA ARG A 226 -1.94 -19.06 8.10
C ARG A 226 -0.52 -19.21 8.66
N THR A 227 0.32 -20.01 8.01
CA THR A 227 1.73 -20.17 8.40
C THR A 227 2.50 -18.88 8.20
N GLU A 228 2.31 -18.22 7.07
CA GLU A 228 2.92 -16.94 6.74
C GLU A 228 2.47 -15.84 7.71
N ILE A 229 1.21 -15.85 8.14
CA ILE A 229 0.69 -14.94 9.18
C ILE A 229 1.39 -15.15 10.51
N VAL A 230 1.58 -16.40 10.95
CA VAL A 230 2.30 -16.72 12.21
C VAL A 230 3.75 -16.24 12.13
N ASP A 231 4.43 -16.49 11.02
CA ASP A 231 5.81 -16.04 10.79
C ASP A 231 5.93 -14.51 10.85
N MET A 232 5.00 -13.78 10.20
CA MET A 232 4.98 -12.32 10.25
C MET A 232 4.72 -11.80 11.66
N ALA A 233 3.81 -12.45 12.40
CA ALA A 233 3.53 -12.08 13.80
C ALA A 233 4.75 -12.27 14.71
N GLU A 234 5.54 -13.31 14.49
CA GLU A 234 6.80 -13.51 15.20
C GLU A 234 7.83 -12.42 14.88
N MET A 235 7.93 -12.03 13.62
CA MET A 235 8.79 -10.91 13.20
C MET A 235 8.33 -9.56 13.77
N CYS A 236 7.06 -9.40 14.11
CA CYS A 236 6.53 -8.21 14.78
C CYS A 236 6.80 -8.17 16.29
N ARG A 237 7.10 -9.30 16.92
CA ARG A 237 7.23 -9.39 18.38
C ARG A 237 8.32 -8.51 18.95
N GLY A 238 7.96 -7.63 19.89
CA GLY A 238 8.90 -6.76 20.61
C GLY A 238 9.53 -5.65 19.76
N ARG A 239 8.99 -5.37 18.58
CA ARG A 239 9.48 -4.30 17.72
C ARG A 239 8.95 -2.93 18.13
N ASP A 240 9.81 -1.93 17.99
CA ASP A 240 9.45 -0.53 17.99
C ASP A 240 9.22 -0.07 16.55
N TRP A 241 8.07 0.53 16.29
CA TRP A 241 7.65 1.02 14.97
C TRP A 241 7.81 2.53 14.83
N ALA A 242 8.33 3.21 15.87
CA ALA A 242 8.39 4.66 15.93
C ALA A 242 9.23 5.24 14.78
N THR A 243 8.70 6.27 14.15
CA THR A 243 9.34 7.02 13.06
C THR A 243 8.85 8.46 13.10
N ASP A 244 9.66 9.41 12.64
CA ASP A 244 9.28 10.80 12.39
C ASP A 244 9.00 11.09 10.92
N ASP A 245 9.16 10.09 10.04
CA ASP A 245 8.78 10.20 8.64
C ASP A 245 7.25 10.27 8.48
N PRO A 246 6.71 11.31 7.83
CA PRO A 246 5.26 11.49 7.70
C PRO A 246 4.57 10.34 6.95
N LEU A 247 5.21 9.74 5.93
CA LEU A 247 4.65 8.58 5.24
C LEU A 247 4.59 7.35 6.16
N GLY A 248 5.63 7.14 6.97
CA GLY A 248 5.69 6.06 7.94
C GLY A 248 4.64 6.20 9.04
N ILE A 249 4.48 7.40 9.61
CA ILE A 249 3.43 7.69 10.60
C ILE A 249 2.03 7.43 10.00
N GLY A 250 1.81 7.92 8.77
CA GLY A 250 0.54 7.69 8.05
C GLY A 250 0.27 6.20 7.83
N GLY A 251 1.29 5.42 7.49
CA GLY A 251 1.23 3.97 7.36
C GLY A 251 0.82 3.27 8.65
N LEU A 252 1.42 3.66 9.79
CA LEU A 252 1.05 3.12 11.12
C LEU A 252 -0.43 3.38 11.47
N LEU A 253 -0.92 4.59 11.20
CA LEU A 253 -2.33 4.95 11.46
C LEU A 253 -3.29 4.19 10.53
N PHE A 254 -2.90 3.99 9.28
CA PHE A 254 -3.64 3.18 8.32
C PHE A 254 -3.70 1.71 8.78
N ASP A 255 -2.57 1.11 9.16
CA ASP A 255 -2.53 -0.26 9.66
C ASP A 255 -3.30 -0.41 10.97
N ALA A 256 -3.24 0.55 11.89
CA ALA A 256 -4.06 0.56 13.11
C ALA A 256 -5.56 0.51 12.80
N SER A 257 -6.01 1.27 11.79
CA SER A 257 -7.41 1.25 11.34
C SER A 257 -7.81 -0.12 10.77
N ARG A 258 -6.94 -0.74 9.95
CA ARG A 258 -7.16 -2.09 9.39
C ARG A 258 -7.17 -3.15 10.48
N ILE A 259 -6.24 -3.10 11.43
CA ILE A 259 -6.19 -4.00 12.59
C ILE A 259 -7.52 -3.93 13.37
N ALA A 260 -8.03 -2.75 13.65
CA ALA A 260 -9.30 -2.60 14.35
C ALA A 260 -10.48 -3.18 13.57
N GLN A 261 -10.54 -2.98 12.24
CA GLN A 261 -11.54 -3.60 11.38
C GLN A 261 -11.44 -5.13 11.41
N LEU A 262 -10.23 -5.68 11.31
CA LEU A 262 -9.97 -7.12 11.36
C LEU A 262 -10.34 -7.73 12.71
N ILE A 263 -10.03 -7.05 13.83
CA ILE A 263 -10.43 -7.51 15.19
C ILE A 263 -11.95 -7.62 15.28
N VAL A 264 -12.68 -6.59 14.84
CA VAL A 264 -14.15 -6.59 14.90
C VAL A 264 -14.77 -7.69 14.03
N GLN A 265 -14.13 -8.01 12.89
CA GLN A 265 -14.58 -9.05 11.96
C GLN A 265 -14.05 -10.46 12.35
N GLY A 266 -13.26 -10.59 13.44
CA GLY A 266 -12.72 -11.88 13.90
C GLY A 266 -11.54 -12.40 13.06
N GLY A 267 -10.94 -11.57 12.21
CA GLY A 267 -9.83 -11.93 11.31
C GLY A 267 -8.43 -11.64 11.86
N PHE A 268 -8.28 -11.20 13.12
CA PHE A 268 -6.98 -10.81 13.67
C PHE A 268 -6.75 -11.37 15.08
N SER A 269 -5.66 -12.12 15.26
CA SER A 269 -5.36 -12.86 16.48
C SER A 269 -4.38 -12.17 17.44
N TYR A 270 -3.92 -10.94 17.12
CA TYR A 270 -2.88 -10.23 17.86
C TYR A 270 -3.34 -8.84 18.33
N PRO A 271 -4.40 -8.73 19.16
CA PRO A 271 -5.03 -7.45 19.51
C PRO A 271 -4.09 -6.48 20.23
N ASP A 272 -3.11 -6.98 21.00
CA ASP A 272 -2.14 -6.16 21.74
C ASP A 272 -1.24 -5.33 20.79
N LEU A 273 -1.10 -5.77 19.53
CA LEU A 273 -0.32 -5.05 18.53
C LEU A 273 -0.92 -3.67 18.20
N LEU A 274 -2.26 -3.55 18.25
CA LEU A 274 -2.93 -2.27 18.02
C LEU A 274 -2.46 -1.19 19.01
N ASP A 275 -2.32 -1.56 20.29
CA ASP A 275 -1.88 -0.64 21.34
C ASP A 275 -0.41 -0.17 21.11
N SER A 276 0.47 -1.09 20.72
CA SER A 276 1.87 -0.81 20.38
C SER A 276 2.01 0.07 19.14
N VAL A 277 1.24 -0.19 18.08
CA VAL A 277 1.22 0.62 16.86
C VAL A 277 0.76 2.04 17.16
N MET A 278 -0.27 2.19 18.01
CA MET A 278 -0.78 3.51 18.41
C MET A 278 0.21 4.28 19.29
N ASP A 279 1.01 3.62 20.14
CA ASP A 279 2.10 4.26 20.88
C ASP A 279 3.16 4.81 19.93
N SER A 280 3.59 4.00 18.96
CA SER A 280 4.59 4.39 17.96
C SER A 280 4.10 5.55 17.08
N ALA A 281 2.83 5.50 16.64
CA ALA A 281 2.23 6.59 15.87
C ALA A 281 2.15 7.89 16.69
N LEU A 282 1.79 7.80 17.96
CA LEU A 282 1.73 8.96 18.87
C LEU A 282 3.11 9.57 19.11
N TRP A 283 4.13 8.72 19.31
CA TRP A 283 5.51 9.19 19.43
C TRP A 283 5.94 9.92 18.14
N GLY A 284 5.71 9.32 16.99
CA GLY A 284 6.01 9.90 15.68
C GLY A 284 5.33 11.25 15.48
N MET A 285 4.03 11.36 15.78
CA MET A 285 3.29 12.62 15.68
C MET A 285 3.82 13.71 16.59
N ARG A 286 4.24 13.37 17.82
CA ARG A 286 4.89 14.33 18.74
C ARG A 286 6.24 14.81 18.22
N ALA A 287 7.03 13.93 17.57
CA ALA A 287 8.29 14.27 16.93
C ALA A 287 8.06 15.14 15.69
N PHE A 288 7.16 14.73 14.79
CA PHE A 288 6.78 15.46 13.60
C PHE A 288 6.22 16.85 13.91
N GLY A 289 5.37 17.00 14.93
CA GLY A 289 4.80 18.28 15.34
C GLY A 289 5.84 19.30 15.84
N LYS A 290 7.05 18.85 16.22
CA LYS A 290 8.19 19.72 16.55
C LYS A 290 9.02 20.09 15.32
N SER A 291 8.87 19.37 14.22
CA SER A 291 9.56 19.65 12.97
C SER A 291 8.96 20.89 12.29
N LYS A 292 9.76 21.53 11.43
CA LYS A 292 9.32 22.67 10.63
C LYS A 292 9.03 22.27 9.18
N LEU A 293 8.84 20.97 8.91
CA LEU A 293 8.72 20.46 7.54
C LEU A 293 7.57 21.10 6.77
N LEU A 294 6.41 21.29 7.40
CA LEU A 294 5.24 21.90 6.76
C LEU A 294 5.41 23.41 6.48
N HIS A 295 6.42 24.05 7.07
CA HIS A 295 6.74 25.47 6.81
C HIS A 295 7.78 25.67 5.70
N LEU A 296 8.33 24.59 5.16
CA LEU A 296 9.27 24.66 4.04
C LEU A 296 8.55 25.10 2.76
N PRO A 297 9.26 25.75 1.84
CA PRO A 297 8.70 26.08 0.53
C PRO A 297 8.41 24.80 -0.30
N PRO A 298 7.49 24.83 -1.27
CA PRO A 298 7.06 23.65 -2.03
C PRO A 298 8.21 22.86 -2.67
N SER A 299 9.29 23.54 -3.07
CA SER A 299 10.49 22.94 -3.67
C SER A 299 11.30 22.04 -2.73
N HIS A 300 11.01 22.05 -1.43
CA HIS A 300 11.69 21.26 -0.40
C HIS A 300 10.75 20.30 0.32
N ARG A 301 9.55 20.10 -0.20
CA ARG A 301 8.51 19.25 0.40
C ARG A 301 8.19 18.07 -0.54
N LEU A 302 8.09 16.87 0.02
CA LEU A 302 7.72 15.65 -0.70
C LEU A 302 6.22 15.38 -0.49
N ALA A 303 5.42 15.79 -1.47
CA ALA A 303 3.95 15.76 -1.39
C ALA A 303 3.42 14.37 -1.03
N PHE A 304 3.88 13.31 -1.67
CA PHE A 304 3.40 11.95 -1.39
C PHE A 304 3.65 11.50 0.05
N ARG A 305 4.74 11.98 0.70
CA ARG A 305 5.00 11.65 2.11
C ARG A 305 4.02 12.36 3.05
N GLU A 306 3.81 13.65 2.83
CA GLU A 306 2.85 14.43 3.61
C GLU A 306 1.40 13.98 3.39
N LEU A 307 1.05 13.67 2.15
CA LEU A 307 -0.27 13.11 1.83
C LEU A 307 -0.47 11.72 2.45
N GLY A 308 0.60 10.93 2.59
CA GLY A 308 0.56 9.69 3.37
C GLY A 308 0.18 9.92 4.82
N LEU A 309 0.75 10.96 5.46
CA LEU A 309 0.35 11.37 6.81
C LEU A 309 -1.13 11.80 6.86
N SER A 310 -1.57 12.61 5.89
CA SER A 310 -2.96 13.05 5.80
C SER A 310 -3.93 11.88 5.69
N ILE A 311 -3.63 10.88 4.86
CA ILE A 311 -4.42 9.64 4.74
C ILE A 311 -4.52 8.94 6.10
N GLY A 312 -3.41 8.73 6.78
CA GLY A 312 -3.40 8.08 8.09
C GLY A 312 -4.18 8.84 9.16
N LEU A 313 -4.07 10.18 9.21
CA LEU A 313 -4.84 11.03 10.13
C LEU A 313 -6.35 10.95 9.87
N LYS A 314 -6.77 10.79 8.62
CA LYS A 314 -8.18 10.56 8.29
C LYS A 314 -8.65 9.17 8.67
N CYS A 315 -7.82 8.14 8.50
CA CYS A 315 -8.11 6.78 8.97
C CYS A 315 -8.33 6.73 10.49
N LEU A 316 -7.75 7.66 11.25
CA LEU A 316 -7.97 7.79 12.69
C LEU A 316 -9.43 8.15 13.06
N LEU A 317 -10.17 8.82 12.17
CA LEU A 317 -11.61 9.07 12.35
C LEU A 317 -12.38 7.76 12.31
N ASP A 318 -12.10 6.91 11.32
CA ASP A 318 -12.74 5.62 11.17
C ASP A 318 -12.37 4.71 12.35
N LEU A 319 -11.09 4.65 12.72
CA LEU A 319 -10.60 3.92 13.89
C LEU A 319 -11.35 4.34 15.17
N SER A 320 -11.49 5.64 15.40
CA SER A 320 -12.22 6.18 16.55
C SER A 320 -13.69 5.74 16.55
N GLY A 321 -14.32 5.76 15.37
CA GLY A 321 -15.70 5.29 15.18
C GLY A 321 -15.86 3.78 15.45
N ILE A 322 -14.94 2.95 14.94
CA ILE A 322 -14.94 1.50 15.13
C ILE A 322 -14.81 1.15 16.61
N ILE A 323 -13.83 1.75 17.30
CA ILE A 323 -13.57 1.49 18.72
C ILE A 323 -14.76 1.95 19.58
N GLY A 324 -15.32 3.13 19.28
CA GLY A 324 -16.48 3.65 20.01
C GLY A 324 -17.73 2.78 19.88
N LYS A 325 -17.99 2.23 18.71
CA LYS A 325 -19.11 1.32 18.42
C LYS A 325 -18.92 -0.08 19.03
N ASN A 326 -17.68 -0.50 19.25
CA ASN A 326 -17.33 -1.85 19.69
C ASN A 326 -16.64 -1.85 21.07
N SER A 327 -17.16 -1.08 22.01
CA SER A 327 -16.62 -0.96 23.38
C SER A 327 -16.57 -2.28 24.15
N GLY A 328 -17.39 -3.27 23.79
CA GLY A 328 -17.33 -4.64 24.34
C GLY A 328 -16.05 -5.38 23.94
N ILE A 329 -15.46 -5.07 22.80
CA ILE A 329 -14.22 -5.69 22.28
C ILE A 329 -12.99 -4.91 22.79
N PHE A 330 -13.00 -3.58 22.66
CA PHE A 330 -11.85 -2.74 22.97
C PHE A 330 -11.82 -2.22 24.42
N GLY A 331 -12.79 -2.60 25.22
CA GLY A 331 -12.93 -2.15 26.60
C GLY A 331 -13.49 -0.73 26.75
N PRO A 332 -14.00 -0.38 27.93
CA PRO A 332 -14.39 0.98 28.23
C PRO A 332 -13.15 1.85 28.42
N LYS A 333 -13.26 3.16 28.12
CA LYS A 333 -12.24 4.23 28.26
C LYS A 333 -10.88 3.82 28.89
N GLY A 334 -10.02 3.17 28.08
CA GLY A 334 -8.70 2.67 28.48
C GLY A 334 -7.54 3.49 27.88
N PRO A 335 -6.29 2.95 27.94
CA PRO A 335 -5.10 3.58 27.34
C PRO A 335 -5.29 3.88 25.85
N LEU A 336 -5.86 2.96 25.08
CA LEU A 336 -6.11 3.12 23.64
C LEU A 336 -6.99 4.35 23.35
N HIS A 337 -8.06 4.57 24.12
CA HIS A 337 -8.92 5.76 23.96
C HIS A 337 -8.18 7.07 24.21
N ARG A 338 -7.26 7.11 25.20
CA ARG A 338 -6.44 8.29 25.47
C ARG A 338 -5.51 8.61 24.31
N LYS A 339 -4.85 7.58 23.75
CA LYS A 339 -3.96 7.71 22.58
C LYS A 339 -4.72 8.26 21.37
N ILE A 340 -5.89 7.70 21.08
CA ILE A 340 -6.77 8.19 20.01
C ILE A 340 -7.18 9.64 20.24
N THR A 341 -7.57 9.98 21.47
CA THR A 341 -7.98 11.35 21.81
C THR A 341 -6.84 12.34 21.60
N GLU A 342 -5.61 11.98 21.96
CA GLU A 342 -4.45 12.81 21.75
C GLU A 342 -4.11 12.95 20.26
N LEU A 343 -4.10 11.84 19.51
CA LEU A 343 -3.83 11.84 18.08
C LEU A 343 -4.86 12.65 17.29
N ARG A 344 -6.11 12.67 17.71
CA ARG A 344 -7.16 13.49 17.07
C ARG A 344 -6.85 14.99 17.05
N ASN A 345 -6.03 15.49 17.96
CA ASN A 345 -5.58 16.88 17.95
C ASN A 345 -4.75 17.24 16.70
N TYR A 346 -4.20 16.23 16.02
CA TYR A 346 -3.42 16.40 14.79
C TYR A 346 -4.25 16.29 13.50
N ILE A 347 -5.53 15.92 13.57
CA ILE A 347 -6.39 15.79 12.37
C ILE A 347 -6.43 17.07 11.53
N PRO A 348 -6.46 18.29 12.10
CA PRO A 348 -6.42 19.51 11.29
C PRO A 348 -5.21 19.62 10.35
N LEU A 349 -4.10 18.96 10.65
CA LEU A 349 -2.94 18.92 9.74
C LEU A 349 -3.26 18.24 8.41
N ALA A 350 -4.19 17.29 8.39
CA ALA A 350 -4.61 16.64 7.14
C ALA A 350 -5.22 17.67 6.18
N GLU A 351 -6.11 18.52 6.68
CA GLU A 351 -6.73 19.58 5.87
C GLU A 351 -5.71 20.65 5.44
N GLU A 352 -4.76 20.98 6.30
CA GLU A 352 -3.67 21.92 5.98
C GLU A 352 -2.80 21.38 4.83
N ILE A 353 -2.39 20.12 4.91
CA ILE A 353 -1.60 19.43 3.87
C ILE A 353 -2.39 19.38 2.55
N GLU A 354 -3.65 18.99 2.60
CA GLU A 354 -4.52 18.92 1.41
C GLU A 354 -4.72 20.28 0.76
N LYS A 355 -5.03 21.31 1.55
CA LYS A 355 -5.18 22.68 1.07
C LYS A 355 -3.91 23.18 0.39
N PHE A 356 -2.75 22.89 0.97
CA PHE A 356 -1.45 23.27 0.40
C PHE A 356 -1.23 22.60 -0.96
N TRP A 357 -1.47 21.28 -1.09
CA TRP A 357 -1.23 20.56 -2.33
C TRP A 357 -2.40 20.61 -3.34
N LEU A 358 -3.56 21.15 -2.96
CA LEU A 358 -4.62 21.51 -3.90
C LEU A 358 -4.32 22.83 -4.62
N ASP A 359 -3.49 23.69 -4.06
CA ASP A 359 -3.06 24.92 -4.70
C ASP A 359 -2.14 24.62 -5.89
N GLU A 360 -2.54 25.06 -7.09
CA GLU A 360 -1.79 24.84 -8.32
C GLU A 360 -0.42 25.52 -8.31
N GLU A 361 -0.27 26.64 -7.61
CA GLU A 361 1.01 27.35 -7.48
C GLU A 361 2.05 26.44 -6.80
N ASN A 362 1.66 25.70 -5.75
CA ASN A 362 2.55 24.79 -5.03
C ASN A 362 2.94 23.56 -5.86
N ARG A 363 2.13 23.19 -6.88
CA ARG A 363 2.37 22.05 -7.79
C ARG A 363 3.22 22.39 -9.01
N ARG A 364 3.58 23.65 -9.21
CA ARG A 364 4.41 24.10 -10.36
C ARG A 364 5.89 23.75 -10.23
N PHE A 365 6.35 23.43 -9.04
CA PHE A 365 7.74 23.11 -8.75
C PHE A 365 8.17 21.73 -9.27
N GLY A 366 9.48 21.61 -9.61
CA GLY A 366 10.05 20.39 -10.22
C GLY A 366 9.76 19.13 -9.42
N ILE A 367 9.89 19.20 -8.09
CA ILE A 367 9.72 18.07 -7.19
C ILE A 367 8.29 17.46 -7.22
N TRP A 368 7.25 18.28 -7.42
CA TRP A 368 5.90 17.76 -7.67
C TRP A 368 5.83 17.04 -9.03
N LYS A 369 6.42 17.62 -10.06
CA LYS A 369 6.38 17.08 -11.42
C LYS A 369 7.20 15.81 -11.59
N GLU A 370 8.33 15.71 -10.88
CA GLU A 370 9.17 14.51 -10.84
C GLU A 370 8.44 13.29 -10.27
N HIS A 371 7.46 13.54 -9.39
CA HIS A 371 6.65 12.52 -8.72
C HIS A 371 5.15 12.70 -9.00
N GLN A 372 4.80 13.19 -10.20
CA GLN A 372 3.44 13.67 -10.50
C GLN A 372 2.39 12.58 -10.25
N GLU A 373 2.56 11.40 -10.80
CA GLU A 373 1.55 10.33 -10.76
C GLU A 373 1.33 9.85 -9.31
N ILE A 374 2.38 9.66 -8.53
CA ILE A 374 2.27 9.27 -7.13
C ILE A 374 1.62 10.38 -6.29
N ASN A 375 1.98 11.64 -6.53
CA ASN A 375 1.38 12.78 -5.83
C ASN A 375 -0.11 12.92 -6.14
N MET A 376 -0.53 12.68 -7.39
CA MET A 376 -1.93 12.73 -7.80
C MET A 376 -2.77 11.67 -7.09
N VAL A 377 -2.35 10.41 -7.11
CA VAL A 377 -3.12 9.34 -6.46
C VAL A 377 -3.15 9.48 -4.95
N MET A 378 -2.04 9.90 -4.34
CA MET A 378 -1.97 10.15 -2.90
C MET A 378 -2.86 11.33 -2.49
N LEU A 379 -2.94 12.39 -3.31
CA LEU A 379 -3.87 13.51 -3.07
C LEU A 379 -5.33 13.06 -3.20
N ALA A 380 -5.66 12.27 -4.23
CA ALA A 380 -7.00 11.71 -4.40
C ALA A 380 -7.39 10.84 -3.20
N THR A 381 -6.51 9.93 -2.77
CA THR A 381 -6.71 9.08 -1.58
C THR A 381 -6.84 9.90 -0.30
N SER A 382 -6.03 10.96 -0.14
CA SER A 382 -6.12 11.84 1.03
C SER A 382 -7.45 12.56 1.10
N LEU A 383 -7.96 13.06 -0.02
CA LEU A 383 -9.26 13.73 -0.09
C LEU A 383 -10.41 12.77 0.27
N ASP A 384 -10.32 11.52 -0.17
CA ASP A 384 -11.32 10.48 0.09
C ASP A 384 -10.63 9.12 0.34
N PRO A 385 -10.27 8.83 1.60
CA PRO A 385 -9.55 7.61 1.92
C PRO A 385 -10.40 6.34 1.92
N ALA A 386 -11.73 6.42 1.87
CA ALA A 386 -12.63 5.30 2.08
C ALA A 386 -12.38 4.13 1.08
N GLY A 387 -12.05 4.44 -0.18
CA GLY A 387 -11.70 3.45 -1.18
C GLY A 387 -10.48 2.60 -0.80
N PHE A 388 -9.50 3.22 -0.11
CA PHE A 388 -8.25 2.61 0.31
C PHE A 388 -8.27 2.10 1.76
N SER A 389 -8.93 2.81 2.70
CA SER A 389 -8.90 2.47 4.13
C SER A 389 -9.85 1.35 4.55
N THR A 390 -10.83 1.01 3.74
CA THR A 390 -11.78 -0.10 4.01
C THR A 390 -11.15 -1.44 3.62
N ILE A 391 -11.39 -2.47 4.44
CA ILE A 391 -10.97 -3.85 4.15
C ILE A 391 -12.13 -4.68 3.64
#